data_38fa873c611ff9115d7f31f9ba7914af
#
_entry.id   38fa873c611ff9115d7f31f9ba7914af
#
_cell.length_a   1.000
_cell.length_b   1.000
_cell.length_c   1.000
_cell.angle_alpha   90.00
_cell.angle_beta   90.00
_cell.angle_gamma   90.00
#
_symmetry.space_group_name_H-M   'P 1'
#
loop_
_entity.id
_entity.type
_entity.pdbx_description
1 polymer ?
#
loop_
_entity_poly.entity_id
_entity_poly.type
_entity_poly.pdbx_seq_one_letter_code
_entity_poly.pdbx_strand_id
1 'polypeptide(L)'
;MSQIIGHISQVIGPVVDVYFEGTDAELVLPSIHDALEIKRPNGKILVVEVQQHIGENTVRTVAMDSTDGLQRGMKVYPTGGPITMPIGEQIKGRLMNVVGDSIDGMKGLDRKGAYSIHRDPPKFEDLTTVQEVLFTGIKVIDLLEPYAKGGKIGLFGGAGVGKTVLIQELINNIAKKHNGFSVFAGVGERTREGNDLSLIHISEPTRRTPIS
;
A
#
# COMPACT_ATOMS: atom_id res chain seq x y z
N MET A 1 11.15 29.27 -0.44
CA MET A 1 9.77 29.29 -0.98
C MET A 1 8.85 29.14 0.19
N SER A 2 7.91 30.09 0.40
CA SER A 2 6.92 29.98 1.47
C SER A 2 6.05 28.74 1.21
N GLN A 3 5.94 27.88 2.20
CA GLN A 3 5.11 26.68 2.11
C GLN A 3 3.65 27.13 2.01
N ILE A 4 3.01 26.85 0.89
CA ILE A 4 1.59 27.19 0.67
C ILE A 4 0.79 26.31 1.63
N ILE A 5 -0.08 26.91 2.43
CA ILE A 5 -0.92 26.19 3.40
C ILE A 5 -2.34 26.17 2.86
N GLY A 6 -2.91 24.97 2.76
CA GLY A 6 -4.32 24.79 2.42
C GLY A 6 -5.19 24.71 3.67
N HIS A 7 -6.50 24.84 3.47
CA HIS A 7 -7.50 24.68 4.51
C HIS A 7 -8.61 23.72 4.05
N ILE A 8 -9.08 22.85 4.92
CA ILE A 8 -10.20 21.97 4.62
C ILE A 8 -11.45 22.83 4.36
N SER A 9 -12.01 22.72 3.16
CA SER A 9 -13.28 23.38 2.80
C SER A 9 -14.47 22.47 3.06
N GLN A 10 -14.34 21.15 2.78
CA GLN A 10 -15.40 20.17 2.94
C GLN A 10 -14.84 18.78 3.21
N VAL A 11 -15.59 17.95 3.95
CA VAL A 11 -15.31 16.52 4.18
C VAL A 11 -16.56 15.72 3.84
N ILE A 12 -16.42 14.74 2.94
CA ILE A 12 -17.52 13.86 2.51
C ILE A 12 -17.01 12.41 2.55
N GLY A 13 -17.22 11.72 3.68
CA GLY A 13 -16.67 10.38 3.86
C GLY A 13 -15.13 10.39 3.72
N PRO A 14 -14.53 9.60 2.81
CA PRO A 14 -13.10 9.60 2.58
C PRO A 14 -12.60 10.76 1.73
N VAL A 15 -13.49 11.56 1.14
CA VAL A 15 -13.14 12.68 0.27
C VAL A 15 -13.00 13.95 1.09
N VAL A 16 -11.89 14.66 0.88
CA VAL A 16 -11.59 15.93 1.55
C VAL A 16 -11.26 16.98 0.49
N ASP A 17 -12.05 18.04 0.44
CA ASP A 17 -11.78 19.17 -0.43
C ASP A 17 -10.93 20.20 0.33
N VAL A 18 -9.83 20.63 -0.28
CA VAL A 18 -8.84 21.54 0.30
C VAL A 18 -8.74 22.80 -0.54
N TYR A 19 -8.96 23.93 0.08
CA TYR A 19 -8.84 25.25 -0.52
C TYR A 19 -7.48 25.86 -0.19
N PHE A 20 -6.82 26.49 -1.17
CA PHE A 20 -5.55 27.18 -1.02
C PHE A 20 -5.76 28.67 -1.21
N GLU A 21 -5.28 29.48 -0.25
CA GLU A 21 -5.34 30.94 -0.33
C GLU A 21 -4.26 31.47 -1.24
N GLY A 22 -4.63 32.32 -2.20
CA GLY A 22 -3.71 32.99 -3.10
C GLY A 22 -4.42 33.53 -4.34
N THR A 23 -3.73 34.39 -5.09
CA THR A 23 -4.20 34.85 -6.38
C THR A 23 -3.69 33.90 -7.46
N ASP A 24 -4.49 33.63 -8.48
CA ASP A 24 -4.20 32.68 -9.58
C ASP A 24 -2.82 32.87 -10.26
N ALA A 25 -2.27 34.08 -10.19
CA ALA A 25 -0.96 34.39 -10.79
C ALA A 25 0.25 33.88 -9.98
N GLU A 26 0.10 33.63 -8.69
CA GLU A 26 1.21 33.25 -7.78
C GLU A 26 1.01 31.87 -7.13
N LEU A 27 -0.19 31.31 -7.25
CA LEU A 27 -0.57 30.08 -6.56
C LEU A 27 -0.26 28.85 -7.43
N VAL A 28 0.76 28.10 -7.05
CA VAL A 28 1.02 26.77 -7.62
C VAL A 28 0.28 25.73 -6.77
N LEU A 29 -0.87 25.25 -7.26
CA LEU A 29 -1.61 24.18 -6.61
C LEU A 29 -0.81 22.87 -6.64
N PRO A 30 -0.96 22.01 -5.59
CA PRO A 30 -0.40 20.68 -5.62
C PRO A 30 -0.87 19.89 -6.85
N SER A 31 0.04 19.15 -7.46
CA SER A 31 -0.25 18.34 -8.64
C SER A 31 -1.17 17.17 -8.30
N ILE A 32 -1.83 16.62 -9.32
CA ILE A 32 -2.57 15.36 -9.16
C ILE A 32 -1.59 14.27 -8.71
N HIS A 33 -2.01 13.46 -7.75
CA HIS A 33 -1.23 12.46 -7.03
C HIS A 33 -0.26 12.99 -5.97
N ASP A 34 -0.14 14.31 -5.77
CA ASP A 34 0.63 14.82 -4.65
C ASP A 34 -0.03 14.47 -3.31
N ALA A 35 0.81 14.19 -2.33
CA ALA A 35 0.39 13.93 -0.97
C ALA A 35 0.28 15.23 -0.17
N LEU A 36 -0.76 15.35 0.62
CA LEU A 36 -0.93 16.44 1.59
C LEU A 36 -1.05 15.85 2.99
N GLU A 37 -0.60 16.58 3.99
CA GLU A 37 -0.65 16.18 5.40
C GLU A 37 -1.61 17.05 6.21
N ILE A 38 -2.45 16.40 7.01
CA ILE A 38 -3.37 17.04 7.93
C ILE A 38 -3.01 16.61 9.35
N LYS A 39 -2.65 17.57 10.21
CA LYS A 39 -2.39 17.29 11.63
C LYS A 39 -3.71 17.21 12.38
N ARG A 40 -4.04 16.03 12.90
CA ARG A 40 -5.26 15.79 13.68
C ARG A 40 -5.08 16.29 15.12
N PRO A 41 -6.19 16.58 15.84
CA PRO A 41 -6.14 17.00 17.25
C PRO A 41 -5.48 15.96 18.18
N ASN A 42 -5.53 14.68 17.83
CA ASN A 42 -4.89 13.58 18.56
C ASN A 42 -3.37 13.45 18.30
N GLY A 43 -2.77 14.38 17.56
CA GLY A 43 -1.35 14.38 17.19
C GLY A 43 -0.98 13.45 16.03
N LYS A 44 -1.90 12.65 15.51
CA LYS A 44 -1.64 11.80 14.34
C LYS A 44 -1.73 12.62 13.05
N ILE A 45 -0.89 12.28 12.10
CA ILE A 45 -0.91 12.85 10.74
C ILE A 45 -1.83 11.98 9.88
N LEU A 46 -2.77 12.62 9.18
CA LEU A 46 -3.53 12.01 8.10
C LEU A 46 -2.92 12.44 6.77
N VAL A 47 -2.58 11.48 5.95
CA VAL A 47 -2.16 11.73 4.57
C VAL A 47 -3.37 11.64 3.67
N VAL A 48 -3.51 12.63 2.78
CA VAL A 48 -4.54 12.66 1.73
C VAL A 48 -3.85 12.86 0.38
N GLU A 49 -4.38 12.24 -0.67
CA GLU A 49 -3.81 12.33 -2.02
C GLU A 49 -4.71 13.16 -2.92
N VAL A 50 -4.12 14.08 -3.68
CA VAL A 50 -4.83 14.90 -4.65
C VAL A 50 -5.29 14.04 -5.83
N GLN A 51 -6.61 14.05 -6.09
CA GLN A 51 -7.21 13.30 -7.18
C GLN A 51 -7.68 14.22 -8.32
N GLN A 52 -8.10 15.44 -8.00
CA GLN A 52 -8.69 16.32 -8.97
C GLN A 52 -8.57 17.80 -8.53
N HIS A 53 -8.37 18.69 -9.49
CA HIS A 53 -8.58 20.13 -9.30
C HIS A 53 -10.05 20.45 -9.66
N ILE A 54 -10.78 21.05 -8.74
CA ILE A 54 -12.21 21.37 -8.93
C ILE A 54 -12.49 22.85 -9.20
N GLY A 55 -11.43 23.65 -9.37
CA GLY A 55 -11.50 25.09 -9.61
C GLY A 55 -11.45 25.94 -8.34
N GLU A 56 -11.44 27.25 -8.49
CA GLU A 56 -11.42 28.21 -7.38
C GLU A 56 -10.35 27.90 -6.32
N ASN A 57 -9.12 27.58 -6.76
CA ASN A 57 -7.99 27.22 -5.88
C ASN A 57 -8.27 26.01 -4.97
N THR A 58 -9.21 25.14 -5.34
CA THR A 58 -9.62 23.99 -4.55
C THR A 58 -9.20 22.69 -5.22
N VAL A 59 -8.61 21.81 -4.44
CA VAL A 59 -8.28 20.45 -4.86
C VAL A 59 -9.13 19.43 -4.11
N ARG A 60 -9.55 18.41 -4.80
CA ARG A 60 -10.24 17.25 -4.23
C ARG A 60 -9.24 16.17 -3.90
N THR A 61 -9.27 15.69 -2.68
CA THR A 61 -8.34 14.68 -2.19
C THR A 61 -9.07 13.48 -1.62
N VAL A 62 -8.38 12.33 -1.56
CA VAL A 62 -8.86 11.11 -0.91
C VAL A 62 -7.97 10.81 0.29
N ALA A 63 -8.59 10.56 1.43
CA ALA A 63 -7.90 10.24 2.67
C ALA A 63 -7.40 8.79 2.67
N MET A 64 -6.17 8.59 3.11
CA MET A 64 -5.53 7.28 3.22
C MET A 64 -5.86 6.55 4.53
N ASP A 65 -6.61 7.19 5.42
CA ASP A 65 -7.09 6.63 6.69
C ASP A 65 -8.43 7.31 7.05
N SER A 66 -9.06 6.94 8.19
CA SER A 66 -10.31 7.53 8.65
C SER A 66 -10.23 9.07 8.67
N THR A 67 -11.33 9.70 8.26
CA THR A 67 -11.52 11.16 8.31
C THR A 67 -12.13 11.65 9.61
N ASP A 68 -12.28 10.76 10.60
CA ASP A 68 -12.88 11.10 11.89
C ASP A 68 -12.12 12.24 12.59
N GLY A 69 -12.87 13.20 13.09
CA GLY A 69 -12.32 14.37 13.81
C GLY A 69 -11.79 15.49 12.91
N LEU A 70 -11.89 15.34 11.57
CA LEU A 70 -11.59 16.46 10.67
C LEU A 70 -12.67 17.53 10.77
N GLN A 71 -12.24 18.79 10.71
CA GLN A 71 -13.12 19.96 10.74
C GLN A 71 -12.76 20.90 9.59
N ARG A 72 -13.77 21.60 9.08
CA ARG A 72 -13.57 22.69 8.13
C ARG A 72 -12.62 23.75 8.73
N GLY A 73 -11.72 24.28 7.91
CA GLY A 73 -10.73 25.28 8.30
C GLY A 73 -9.43 24.71 8.91
N MET A 74 -9.34 23.39 9.12
CA MET A 74 -8.07 22.78 9.53
C MET A 74 -7.01 22.96 8.46
N LYS A 75 -5.76 23.21 8.89
CA LYS A 75 -4.62 23.43 8.01
C LYS A 75 -4.15 22.13 7.34
N VAL A 76 -3.81 22.26 6.08
CA VAL A 76 -3.30 21.18 5.23
C VAL A 76 -1.97 21.58 4.64
N TYR A 77 -0.99 20.70 4.72
CA TYR A 77 0.39 20.97 4.33
C TYR A 77 0.78 20.10 3.14
N PRO A 78 1.13 20.69 1.96
CA PRO A 78 1.68 19.93 0.85
C PRO A 78 3.04 19.32 1.21
N THR A 79 3.26 18.07 0.82
CA THR A 79 4.55 17.38 1.00
C THR A 79 5.54 17.67 -0.11
N GLY A 80 5.07 18.23 -1.24
CA GLY A 80 5.87 18.53 -2.42
C GLY A 80 6.08 17.35 -3.36
N GLY A 81 5.29 16.29 -3.23
CA GLY A 81 5.32 15.14 -4.13
C GLY A 81 4.33 14.04 -3.74
N PRO A 82 4.29 12.95 -4.48
CA PRO A 82 3.38 11.84 -4.23
C PRO A 82 3.75 11.04 -2.98
N ILE A 83 2.83 10.15 -2.56
CA ILE A 83 3.10 9.17 -1.51
C ILE A 83 4.28 8.29 -1.93
N THR A 84 5.22 8.09 -1.01
CA THR A 84 6.41 7.28 -1.25
C THR A 84 6.46 6.08 -0.32
N MET A 85 6.95 4.95 -0.83
CA MET A 85 7.15 3.72 -0.05
C MET A 85 8.62 3.49 0.23
N PRO A 86 8.98 3.11 1.47
CA PRO A 86 10.34 2.73 1.80
C PRO A 86 10.76 1.48 1.02
N ILE A 87 12.04 1.35 0.75
CA ILE A 87 12.64 0.27 -0.05
C ILE A 87 13.83 -0.38 0.67
N GLY A 88 14.32 -1.46 0.09
CA GLY A 88 15.54 -2.14 0.53
C GLY A 88 15.30 -3.24 1.56
N GLU A 89 16.38 -3.73 2.16
CA GLU A 89 16.36 -4.85 3.09
C GLU A 89 15.53 -4.57 4.37
N GLN A 90 15.41 -3.32 4.75
CA GLN A 90 14.72 -2.89 5.96
C GLN A 90 13.21 -3.19 5.95
N ILE A 91 12.61 -3.41 4.77
CA ILE A 91 11.16 -3.69 4.66
C ILE A 91 10.83 -5.18 4.78
N LYS A 92 11.85 -6.06 4.76
CA LYS A 92 11.65 -7.50 4.87
C LYS A 92 11.09 -7.89 6.24
N GLY A 93 10.04 -8.68 6.24
CA GLY A 93 9.37 -9.12 7.47
C GLY A 93 8.67 -8.01 8.25
N ARG A 94 8.39 -6.85 7.62
CA ARG A 94 7.76 -5.70 8.24
C ARG A 94 6.28 -5.59 7.87
N LEU A 95 5.51 -5.04 8.78
CA LEU A 95 4.10 -4.71 8.57
C LEU A 95 3.95 -3.20 8.48
N MET A 96 3.38 -2.72 7.36
CA MET A 96 3.26 -1.29 7.06
C MET A 96 1.81 -0.93 6.76
N ASN A 97 1.47 0.32 7.03
CA ASN A 97 0.21 0.91 6.57
C ASN A 97 0.30 1.33 5.09
N VAL A 98 -0.78 1.87 4.55
CA VAL A 98 -0.88 2.28 3.14
C VAL A 98 0.05 3.43 2.76
N VAL A 99 0.56 4.19 3.72
CA VAL A 99 1.52 5.28 3.50
C VAL A 99 2.96 4.87 3.81
N GLY A 100 3.22 3.59 4.09
CA GLY A 100 4.55 3.04 4.32
C GLY A 100 5.10 3.26 5.73
N ASP A 101 4.26 3.62 6.71
CA ASP A 101 4.69 3.66 8.09
C ASP A 101 4.59 2.29 8.74
N SER A 102 5.56 1.98 9.57
CA SER A 102 5.59 0.72 10.32
C SER A 102 4.48 0.67 11.36
N ILE A 103 3.70 -0.41 11.38
CA ILE A 103 2.63 -0.66 12.35
C ILE A 103 2.90 -1.91 13.21
N ASP A 104 4.06 -2.53 13.07
CA ASP A 104 4.50 -3.74 13.79
C ASP A 104 5.12 -3.45 15.17
N GLY A 105 5.10 -2.21 15.64
CA GLY A 105 5.69 -1.80 16.92
C GLY A 105 7.21 -1.72 16.93
N MET A 106 7.88 -2.02 15.81
CA MET A 106 9.33 -1.89 15.67
C MET A 106 9.72 -0.48 15.26
N LYS A 107 11.04 -0.22 15.23
CA LYS A 107 11.61 1.07 14.79
C LYS A 107 11.07 1.47 13.40
N GLY A 108 10.75 2.74 13.23
CA GLY A 108 10.32 3.31 11.94
C GLY A 108 11.31 3.03 10.82
N LEU A 109 10.80 2.99 9.60
CA LEU A 109 11.58 2.72 8.39
C LEU A 109 12.24 4.00 7.88
N ASP A 110 13.47 3.89 7.37
CA ASP A 110 14.15 4.99 6.69
C ASP A 110 13.50 5.20 5.30
N ARG A 111 13.17 6.45 4.99
CA ARG A 111 12.59 6.83 3.69
C ARG A 111 13.63 7.33 2.69
N LYS A 112 14.93 7.26 3.03
CA LYS A 112 15.98 7.67 2.10
C LYS A 112 15.95 6.77 0.86
N GLY A 113 15.75 7.39 -0.30
CA GLY A 113 15.62 6.67 -1.57
C GLY A 113 14.25 5.99 -1.77
N ALA A 114 13.24 6.31 -0.95
CA ALA A 114 11.88 5.80 -1.13
C ALA A 114 11.36 6.06 -2.55
N TYR A 115 10.55 5.13 -3.05
CA TYR A 115 9.94 5.25 -4.39
C TYR A 115 8.52 5.77 -4.31
N SER A 116 8.15 6.62 -5.27
CA SER A 116 6.75 6.98 -5.49
C SER A 116 5.91 5.74 -5.77
N ILE A 117 4.68 5.73 -5.21
CA ILE A 117 3.70 4.69 -5.54
C ILE A 117 3.20 4.80 -6.98
N HIS A 118 3.25 6.01 -7.56
CA HIS A 118 2.93 6.28 -8.96
C HIS A 118 4.20 6.17 -9.80
N ARG A 119 4.37 5.01 -10.44
CA ARG A 119 5.51 4.72 -11.30
C ARG A 119 5.04 4.29 -12.66
N ASP A 120 5.80 4.68 -13.67
CA ASP A 120 5.58 4.21 -15.03
C ASP A 120 5.77 2.69 -15.12
N PRO A 121 5.00 2.01 -15.98
CA PRO A 121 5.21 0.59 -16.24
C PRO A 121 6.59 0.36 -16.89
N PRO A 122 7.14 -0.87 -16.80
CA PRO A 122 8.36 -1.24 -17.50
C PRO A 122 8.22 -0.97 -19.01
N LYS A 123 9.30 -0.54 -19.63
CA LYS A 123 9.33 -0.38 -21.09
C LYS A 123 9.13 -1.73 -21.78
N PHE A 124 8.58 -1.69 -22.99
CA PHE A 124 8.34 -2.91 -23.77
C PHE A 124 9.62 -3.73 -23.99
N GLU A 125 10.76 -3.05 -24.14
CA GLU A 125 12.07 -3.65 -24.32
C GLU A 125 12.54 -4.48 -23.12
N ASP A 126 12.04 -4.13 -21.91
CA ASP A 126 12.37 -4.82 -20.66
C ASP A 126 11.46 -6.02 -20.37
N LEU A 127 10.46 -6.26 -21.23
CA LEU A 127 9.50 -7.33 -21.05
C LEU A 127 10.04 -8.64 -21.63
N THR A 128 9.99 -9.70 -20.85
CA THR A 128 10.31 -11.06 -21.32
C THR A 128 9.11 -11.64 -22.06
N THR A 129 9.33 -12.08 -23.29
CA THR A 129 8.30 -12.74 -24.12
C THR A 129 8.23 -14.26 -23.88
N VAL A 130 9.19 -14.82 -23.16
CA VAL A 130 9.24 -16.26 -22.88
C VAL A 130 8.31 -16.61 -21.73
N GLN A 131 7.37 -17.51 -21.97
CA GLN A 131 6.50 -18.03 -20.93
C GLN A 131 7.19 -19.19 -20.21
N GLU A 132 7.47 -19.00 -18.92
CA GLU A 132 7.98 -20.04 -18.05
C GLU A 132 6.93 -20.42 -17.01
N VAL A 133 6.87 -21.71 -16.68
CA VAL A 133 5.98 -22.20 -15.62
C VAL A 133 6.58 -21.94 -14.26
N LEU A 134 5.77 -21.39 -13.34
CA LEU A 134 6.10 -21.25 -11.93
C LEU A 134 5.60 -22.48 -11.17
N PHE A 135 6.51 -23.37 -10.80
CA PHE A 135 6.15 -24.53 -9.98
C PHE A 135 5.85 -24.08 -8.54
N THR A 136 4.59 -24.18 -8.15
CA THR A 136 4.09 -23.76 -6.85
C THR A 136 4.36 -24.79 -5.75
N GLY A 137 4.56 -26.07 -6.11
CA GLY A 137 4.68 -27.19 -5.20
C GLY A 137 3.32 -27.72 -4.70
N ILE A 138 2.24 -27.16 -5.18
CA ILE A 138 0.87 -27.62 -4.92
C ILE A 138 0.44 -28.46 -6.10
N LYS A 139 0.35 -29.78 -5.89
CA LYS A 139 0.14 -30.75 -6.98
C LYS A 139 -1.04 -30.45 -7.87
N VAL A 140 -2.16 -30.02 -7.29
CA VAL A 140 -3.37 -29.73 -8.05
C VAL A 140 -3.19 -28.53 -8.98
N ILE A 141 -2.46 -27.50 -8.53
CA ILE A 141 -2.16 -26.31 -9.33
C ILE A 141 -1.16 -26.68 -10.43
N ASP A 142 -0.04 -27.28 -10.04
CA ASP A 142 1.04 -27.57 -10.98
C ASP A 142 0.64 -28.56 -12.09
N LEU A 143 -0.37 -29.42 -11.83
CA LEU A 143 -0.83 -30.42 -12.77
C LEU A 143 -2.01 -29.97 -13.64
N LEU A 144 -3.00 -29.26 -13.03
CA LEU A 144 -4.25 -28.96 -13.71
C LEU A 144 -4.30 -27.53 -14.26
N GLU A 145 -3.67 -26.56 -13.59
CA GLU A 145 -3.69 -25.15 -13.95
C GLU A 145 -2.35 -24.49 -13.58
N PRO A 146 -1.26 -24.86 -14.27
CA PRO A 146 0.07 -24.36 -13.94
C PRO A 146 0.17 -22.85 -14.09
N TYR A 147 0.82 -22.19 -13.13
CA TYR A 147 0.99 -20.75 -13.12
C TYR A 147 2.15 -20.32 -14.02
N ALA A 148 1.92 -19.29 -14.83
CA ALA A 148 2.99 -18.66 -15.59
C ALA A 148 3.74 -17.64 -14.72
N LYS A 149 5.08 -17.59 -14.82
CA LYS A 149 5.88 -16.51 -14.23
C LYS A 149 5.47 -15.18 -14.84
N GLY A 150 5.26 -14.15 -13.98
CA GLY A 150 4.77 -12.84 -14.40
C GLY A 150 3.27 -12.80 -14.72
N GLY A 151 2.55 -13.91 -14.56
CA GLY A 151 1.11 -14.00 -14.76
C GLY A 151 0.31 -13.34 -13.63
N LYS A 152 -0.95 -13.00 -13.92
CA LYS A 152 -1.94 -12.55 -12.94
C LYS A 152 -2.94 -13.68 -12.71
N ILE A 153 -3.07 -14.13 -11.47
CA ILE A 153 -3.89 -15.30 -11.11
C ILE A 153 -4.94 -14.87 -10.12
N GLY A 154 -6.21 -15.24 -10.36
CA GLY A 154 -7.32 -14.98 -9.48
C GLY A 154 -7.77 -16.25 -8.75
N LEU A 155 -7.86 -16.20 -7.43
CA LEU A 155 -8.43 -17.27 -6.61
C LEU A 155 -9.82 -16.85 -6.15
N PHE A 156 -10.85 -17.48 -6.69
CA PHE A 156 -12.25 -17.18 -6.37
C PHE A 156 -12.86 -18.28 -5.52
N GLY A 157 -13.71 -17.90 -4.58
CA GLY A 157 -14.40 -18.83 -3.71
C GLY A 157 -15.12 -18.11 -2.57
N GLY A 158 -16.11 -18.76 -1.99
CA GLY A 158 -16.84 -18.28 -0.81
C GLY A 158 -15.97 -18.22 0.46
N ALA A 159 -16.58 -17.83 1.57
CA ALA A 159 -15.91 -17.85 2.86
C ALA A 159 -15.63 -19.30 3.30
N GLY A 160 -14.46 -19.53 3.92
CA GLY A 160 -14.11 -20.84 4.51
C GLY A 160 -13.64 -21.91 3.52
N VAL A 161 -13.47 -21.59 2.22
CA VAL A 161 -13.01 -22.58 1.22
C VAL A 161 -11.49 -22.76 1.15
N GLY A 162 -10.74 -22.16 2.07
CA GLY A 162 -9.29 -22.35 2.17
C GLY A 162 -8.44 -21.42 1.31
N LYS A 163 -8.97 -20.32 0.75
CA LYS A 163 -8.18 -19.35 -0.04
C LYS A 163 -6.95 -18.86 0.71
N THR A 164 -7.13 -18.43 1.96
CA THR A 164 -6.03 -17.92 2.80
C THR A 164 -4.97 -18.98 3.04
N VAL A 165 -5.38 -20.24 3.30
CA VAL A 165 -4.46 -21.36 3.48
C VAL A 165 -3.65 -21.61 2.21
N LEU A 166 -4.30 -21.55 1.05
CA LEU A 166 -3.63 -21.72 -0.24
C LEU A 166 -2.61 -20.60 -0.50
N ILE A 167 -2.96 -19.35 -0.21
CA ILE A 167 -2.04 -18.20 -0.32
C ILE A 167 -0.84 -18.37 0.63
N GLN A 168 -1.08 -18.79 1.86
CA GLN A 168 -0.02 -19.07 2.83
C GLN A 168 0.95 -20.14 2.33
N GLU A 169 0.44 -21.23 1.77
CA GLU A 169 1.26 -22.31 1.22
C GLU A 169 2.05 -21.83 -0.01
N LEU A 170 1.45 -21.03 -0.89
CA LEU A 170 2.15 -20.43 -2.02
C LEU A 170 3.30 -19.53 -1.57
N ILE A 171 3.07 -18.63 -0.61
CA ILE A 171 4.09 -17.74 -0.05
C ILE A 171 5.25 -18.57 0.53
N ASN A 172 4.93 -19.57 1.34
CA ASN A 172 5.92 -20.44 1.98
C ASN A 172 6.76 -21.22 0.95
N ASN A 173 6.13 -21.75 -0.10
CA ASN A 173 6.81 -22.53 -1.13
C ASN A 173 7.69 -21.64 -2.02
N ILE A 174 7.23 -20.44 -2.38
CA ILE A 174 8.03 -19.46 -3.14
C ILE A 174 9.26 -19.04 -2.34
N ALA A 175 9.09 -18.72 -1.06
CA ALA A 175 10.21 -18.34 -0.19
C ALA A 175 11.25 -19.47 -0.07
N LYS A 176 10.82 -20.72 0.14
CA LYS A 176 11.72 -21.86 0.36
C LYS A 176 12.37 -22.39 -0.92
N LYS A 177 11.64 -22.47 -2.03
CA LYS A 177 12.12 -23.12 -3.26
C LYS A 177 12.76 -22.17 -4.25
N HIS A 178 12.33 -20.92 -4.26
CA HIS A 178 12.77 -19.95 -5.27
C HIS A 178 13.61 -18.80 -4.71
N ASN A 179 13.93 -18.81 -3.41
CA ASN A 179 14.59 -17.69 -2.72
C ASN A 179 13.93 -16.34 -3.04
N GLY A 180 12.63 -16.37 -3.31
CA GLY A 180 11.84 -15.21 -3.70
C GLY A 180 11.35 -14.43 -2.49
N PHE A 181 10.97 -13.19 -2.76
CA PHE A 181 10.27 -12.36 -1.78
C PHE A 181 8.78 -12.34 -2.10
N SER A 182 7.96 -12.38 -1.07
CA SER A 182 6.52 -12.24 -1.20
C SER A 182 6.07 -10.94 -0.55
N VAL A 183 5.20 -10.22 -1.24
CA VAL A 183 4.53 -9.04 -0.69
C VAL A 183 3.04 -9.36 -0.61
N PHE A 184 2.47 -9.19 0.57
CA PHE A 184 1.03 -9.32 0.76
C PHE A 184 0.41 -7.94 0.96
N ALA A 185 -0.62 -7.61 0.19
CA ALA A 185 -1.42 -6.40 0.34
C ALA A 185 -2.87 -6.77 0.67
N GLY A 186 -3.30 -6.48 1.90
CA GLY A 186 -4.68 -6.70 2.34
C GLY A 186 -5.56 -5.51 1.97
N VAL A 187 -6.54 -5.73 1.10
CA VAL A 187 -7.55 -4.72 0.74
C VAL A 187 -8.94 -5.27 1.05
N GLY A 188 -9.62 -4.67 2.04
CA GLY A 188 -10.93 -5.16 2.49
C GLY A 188 -10.91 -6.50 3.23
N GLU A 189 -9.73 -6.98 3.61
CA GLU A 189 -9.53 -8.21 4.38
C GLU A 189 -9.63 -7.95 5.89
N ARG A 190 -9.89 -9.03 6.65
CA ARG A 190 -9.92 -8.95 8.11
C ARG A 190 -8.51 -8.74 8.66
N THR A 191 -8.33 -7.81 9.59
CA THR A 191 -7.04 -7.52 10.24
C THR A 191 -6.38 -8.78 10.82
N ARG A 192 -7.17 -9.73 11.33
CA ARG A 192 -6.67 -11.01 11.83
C ARG A 192 -5.94 -11.82 10.76
N GLU A 193 -6.51 -11.93 9.55
CA GLU A 193 -5.90 -12.67 8.44
C GLU A 193 -4.59 -12.03 8.00
N GLY A 194 -4.52 -10.69 7.97
CA GLY A 194 -3.29 -9.94 7.71
C GLY A 194 -2.21 -10.21 8.76
N ASN A 195 -2.57 -10.25 10.03
CA ASN A 195 -1.63 -10.56 11.11
C ASN A 195 -1.13 -12.01 11.02
N ASP A 196 -2.02 -12.97 10.76
CA ASP A 196 -1.65 -14.39 10.60
C ASP A 196 -0.66 -14.57 9.45
N LEU A 197 -0.84 -13.84 8.35
CA LEU A 197 0.08 -13.83 7.21
C LEU A 197 1.43 -13.18 7.54
N SER A 198 1.46 -12.12 8.35
CA SER A 198 2.71 -11.47 8.77
C SER A 198 3.58 -12.38 9.65
N LEU A 199 2.96 -13.27 10.43
CA LEU A 199 3.64 -14.18 11.34
C LEU A 199 4.27 -15.38 10.63
N ILE A 200 3.90 -15.70 9.38
CA ILE A 200 4.48 -16.83 8.61
C ILE A 200 6.02 -16.69 8.46
N HIS A 201 6.51 -15.47 8.39
CA HIS A 201 7.95 -15.20 8.25
C HIS A 201 8.69 -15.15 9.60
N ILE A 202 7.97 -15.07 10.73
CA ILE A 202 8.54 -14.93 12.08
C ILE A 202 8.54 -16.27 12.80
N SER A 203 7.61 -17.18 12.49
CA SER A 203 7.58 -18.50 13.09
C SER A 203 8.53 -19.44 12.37
N GLU A 204 9.56 -19.92 13.07
CA GLU A 204 10.24 -21.16 12.69
C GLU A 204 9.17 -22.24 12.43
N PRO A 205 9.38 -23.15 11.45
CA PRO A 205 8.45 -24.22 11.21
C PRO A 205 8.31 -25.03 12.49
N THR A 206 7.20 -24.85 13.20
CA THR A 206 6.84 -25.72 14.31
C THR A 206 6.94 -27.15 13.79
N ARG A 207 7.89 -27.91 14.31
CA ARG A 207 7.99 -29.35 14.09
C ARG A 207 6.59 -29.92 14.37
N ARG A 208 5.92 -30.36 13.31
CA ARG A 208 4.76 -31.23 13.48
C ARG A 208 5.25 -32.46 14.21
N THR A 209 4.94 -32.61 15.48
CA THR A 209 5.03 -33.87 16.16
C THR A 209 4.13 -34.83 15.41
N PRO A 210 4.64 -36.00 14.97
CA PRO A 210 3.78 -36.99 14.35
C PRO A 210 2.78 -37.44 15.42
N ILE A 211 1.51 -37.36 15.08
CA ILE A 211 0.45 -37.98 15.90
C ILE A 211 0.63 -39.49 15.74
N SER A 212 1.02 -40.12 16.81
CA SER A 212 1.08 -41.58 16.95
C SER A 212 -0.32 -42.16 16.94
#